data_6135beb0237bac089d8be876eeea846d
#
_entry.id   6135beb0237bac089d8be876eeea846d
#
_cell.length_a   1.000
_cell.length_b   1.000
_cell.length_c   1.000
_cell.angle_alpha   90.00
_cell.angle_beta   90.00
_cell.angle_gamma   90.00
#
_symmetry.space_group_name_H-M   'P 1'
#
loop_
_entity.id
_entity.type
_entity.pdbx_description
1 polymer ?
#
loop_
_entity_poly.entity_id
_entity_poly.type
_entity_poly.pdbx_seq_one_letter_code
_entity_poly.pdbx_strand_id
1 'polypeptide(L)'
;MDNKIRTTIYLMPGMAASPKIFELIEFPPQYKIIYLKWIKPNVNESIKYYAKRMSELINDDQPILIGVSFGGILVQEISKHVKVKKIIIISSVKSRVELSLSMRFAKKTGIHHLLPLNLIDDLEKILLFVFGPSIKARVNAYKKYLSERDPEYLKWSINQIVNWKQIKYDKNII
;
A
#
# COMPACT_ATOMS: atom_id res chain seq x y z
N MET A 1 -28.93 -10.48 23.28
CA MET A 1 -27.59 -10.57 22.63
C MET A 1 -27.29 -9.21 22.03
N ASP A 2 -26.43 -8.44 22.71
CA ASP A 2 -26.08 -7.09 22.24
C ASP A 2 -25.41 -7.13 20.87
N ASN A 3 -26.14 -6.68 19.88
CA ASN A 3 -25.65 -6.51 18.52
C ASN A 3 -24.77 -5.23 18.46
N LYS A 4 -23.70 -5.23 19.28
CA LYS A 4 -22.75 -4.14 19.33
C LYS A 4 -22.09 -4.03 17.98
N ILE A 5 -22.44 -3.02 17.18
CA ILE A 5 -21.86 -2.75 15.86
C ILE A 5 -20.33 -2.69 16.06
N ARG A 6 -19.64 -3.73 15.57
CA ARG A 6 -18.18 -3.81 15.67
C ARG A 6 -17.57 -2.89 14.64
N THR A 7 -16.70 -2.00 15.04
CA THR A 7 -15.91 -1.21 14.08
C THR A 7 -15.07 -2.16 13.23
N THR A 8 -15.20 -2.06 11.90
CA THR A 8 -14.43 -2.89 10.98
C THR A 8 -13.08 -2.24 10.70
N ILE A 9 -12.03 -3.06 10.68
CA ILE A 9 -10.67 -2.68 10.27
C ILE A 9 -10.37 -3.40 8.95
N TYR A 10 -10.05 -2.63 7.92
CA TYR A 10 -9.56 -3.14 6.65
C TYR A 10 -8.04 -3.02 6.59
N LEU A 11 -7.37 -4.12 6.28
CA LEU A 11 -5.91 -4.24 6.26
C LEU A 11 -5.41 -4.37 4.82
N MET A 12 -4.61 -3.43 4.36
CA MET A 12 -4.02 -3.44 3.02
C MET A 12 -2.52 -3.73 3.09
N PRO A 13 -2.04 -4.86 2.52
CA PRO A 13 -0.63 -5.22 2.54
C PRO A 13 0.22 -4.29 1.69
N GLY A 14 1.54 -4.36 1.87
CA GLY A 14 2.51 -3.66 1.05
C GLY A 14 2.57 -4.21 -0.39
N MET A 15 3.33 -3.52 -1.24
CA MET A 15 3.54 -3.93 -2.64
C MET A 15 4.00 -5.39 -2.70
N ALA A 16 3.35 -6.18 -3.54
CA ALA A 16 3.62 -7.60 -3.76
C ALA A 16 3.40 -8.52 -2.54
N ALA A 17 3.01 -7.99 -1.39
CA ALA A 17 2.81 -8.79 -0.19
C ALA A 17 1.39 -9.36 -0.10
N SER A 18 1.30 -10.55 0.50
CA SER A 18 0.03 -11.16 0.90
C SER A 18 -0.46 -10.59 2.24
N PRO A 19 -1.75 -10.77 2.57
CA PRO A 19 -2.28 -10.44 3.89
C PRO A 19 -1.56 -11.11 5.07
N LYS A 20 -0.80 -12.18 4.85
CA LYS A 20 0.02 -12.82 5.88
C LYS A 20 1.03 -11.87 6.54
N ILE A 21 1.35 -10.72 5.92
CA ILE A 21 2.21 -9.71 6.56
C ILE A 21 1.66 -9.19 7.89
N PHE A 22 0.37 -9.39 8.15
CA PHE A 22 -0.29 -9.01 9.40
C PHE A 22 -0.41 -10.16 10.41
N GLU A 23 0.15 -11.35 10.14
CA GLU A 23 -0.05 -12.57 10.96
C GLU A 23 0.43 -12.44 12.41
N LEU A 24 1.37 -11.51 12.68
CA LEU A 24 1.91 -11.26 14.02
C LEU A 24 1.21 -10.11 14.75
N ILE A 25 0.16 -9.54 14.16
CA ILE A 25 -0.59 -8.45 14.78
C ILE A 25 -1.86 -9.03 15.41
N GLU A 26 -1.95 -8.92 16.73
CA GLU A 26 -3.17 -9.26 17.46
C GLU A 26 -4.09 -8.05 17.52
N PHE A 27 -5.33 -8.25 17.10
CA PHE A 27 -6.36 -7.22 17.16
C PHE A 27 -7.33 -7.52 18.31
N PRO A 28 -7.73 -6.50 19.10
CA PRO A 28 -8.73 -6.68 20.13
C PRO A 28 -10.05 -7.24 19.56
N PRO A 29 -10.75 -8.13 20.31
CA PRO A 29 -11.90 -8.89 19.77
C PRO A 29 -13.13 -8.04 19.43
N GLN A 30 -13.17 -6.78 19.88
CA GLN A 30 -14.22 -5.83 19.53
C GLN A 30 -14.16 -5.32 18.09
N TYR A 31 -13.09 -5.61 17.34
CA TYR A 31 -12.96 -5.23 15.93
C TYR A 31 -13.28 -6.41 15.02
N LYS A 32 -13.92 -6.12 13.89
CA LYS A 32 -14.03 -7.05 12.76
C LYS A 32 -12.86 -6.80 11.83
N ILE A 33 -12.07 -7.81 11.51
CA ILE A 33 -10.88 -7.67 10.66
C ILE A 33 -11.18 -8.20 9.27
N ILE A 34 -10.90 -7.38 8.25
CA ILE A 34 -11.02 -7.73 6.84
C ILE A 34 -9.68 -7.47 6.15
N TYR A 35 -9.15 -8.50 5.51
CA TYR A 35 -7.92 -8.42 4.75
C TYR A 35 -8.21 -8.10 3.28
N LEU A 36 -7.73 -6.96 2.82
CA LEU A 36 -7.74 -6.62 1.40
C LEU A 36 -6.59 -7.34 0.68
N LYS A 37 -6.82 -7.63 -0.59
CA LYS A 37 -5.81 -8.20 -1.49
C LYS A 37 -5.60 -7.28 -2.67
N TRP A 38 -4.42 -7.34 -3.25
CA TRP A 38 -4.15 -6.68 -4.51
C TRP A 38 -5.03 -7.30 -5.61
N ILE A 39 -5.63 -6.46 -6.44
CA ILE A 39 -6.35 -6.86 -7.65
C ILE A 39 -5.51 -6.45 -8.86
N LYS A 40 -5.68 -7.11 -9.99
CA LYS A 40 -4.95 -6.74 -11.20
C LYS A 40 -5.32 -5.31 -11.63
N PRO A 41 -4.33 -4.43 -11.83
CA PRO A 41 -4.60 -3.10 -12.36
C PRO A 41 -5.05 -3.20 -13.82
N ASN A 42 -5.91 -2.30 -14.24
CA ASN A 42 -6.27 -2.15 -15.66
C ASN A 42 -5.12 -1.46 -16.42
N VAL A 43 -5.12 -1.61 -17.74
CA VAL A 43 -4.13 -0.96 -18.60
C VAL A 43 -4.15 0.56 -18.39
N ASN A 44 -2.98 1.13 -18.12
CA ASN A 44 -2.81 2.57 -17.84
C ASN A 44 -3.65 3.13 -16.68
N GLU A 45 -4.10 2.28 -15.76
CA GLU A 45 -4.90 2.71 -14.62
C GLU A 45 -4.08 3.57 -13.64
N SER A 46 -4.61 4.73 -13.29
CA SER A 46 -4.02 5.55 -12.23
C SER A 46 -4.37 5.00 -10.85
N ILE A 47 -3.54 5.30 -9.84
CA ILE A 47 -3.83 4.91 -8.45
C ILE A 47 -5.18 5.44 -7.97
N LYS A 48 -5.63 6.59 -8.45
CA LYS A 48 -6.93 7.18 -8.12
C LYS A 48 -8.08 6.28 -8.58
N TYR A 49 -8.04 5.80 -9.83
CA TYR A 49 -9.08 4.91 -10.37
C TYR A 49 -9.00 3.52 -9.74
N TYR A 50 -7.79 3.02 -9.53
CA TYR A 50 -7.57 1.77 -8.81
C TYR A 50 -8.15 1.83 -7.38
N ALA A 51 -7.88 2.92 -6.65
CA ALA A 51 -8.43 3.14 -5.32
C ALA A 51 -9.96 3.23 -5.31
N LYS A 52 -10.57 3.83 -6.36
CA LYS A 52 -12.02 3.85 -6.51
C LYS A 52 -12.58 2.42 -6.64
N ARG A 53 -11.99 1.56 -7.48
CA ARG A 53 -12.39 0.15 -7.57
C ARG A 53 -12.21 -0.60 -6.24
N MET A 54 -11.08 -0.35 -5.56
CA MET A 54 -10.82 -0.96 -4.26
C MET A 54 -11.81 -0.47 -3.19
N SER A 55 -12.30 0.77 -3.28
CA SER A 55 -13.28 1.30 -2.35
C SER A 55 -14.63 0.60 -2.43
N GLU A 56 -14.97 -0.01 -3.56
CA GLU A 56 -16.19 -0.80 -3.76
C GLU A 56 -16.18 -2.12 -2.94
N LEU A 57 -15.01 -2.54 -2.44
CA LEU A 57 -14.87 -3.68 -1.54
C LEU A 57 -15.12 -3.31 -0.06
N ILE A 58 -15.34 -2.03 0.24
CA ILE A 58 -15.52 -1.52 1.59
C ILE A 58 -17.01 -1.21 1.80
N ASN A 59 -17.69 -2.09 2.53
CA ASN A 59 -19.14 -2.03 2.71
C ASN A 59 -19.56 -1.58 4.12
N ASP A 60 -18.61 -1.38 5.04
CA ASP A 60 -18.90 -0.98 6.42
C ASP A 60 -18.90 0.55 6.54
N ASP A 61 -19.78 1.09 7.41
CA ASP A 61 -19.80 2.53 7.69
C ASP A 61 -18.60 2.94 8.54
N GLN A 62 -17.93 3.99 8.11
CA GLN A 62 -16.79 4.60 8.78
C GLN A 62 -15.75 3.59 9.32
N PRO A 63 -15.20 2.68 8.48
CA PRO A 63 -14.20 1.73 8.92
C PRO A 63 -12.87 2.41 9.29
N ILE A 64 -11.99 1.64 9.91
CA ILE A 64 -10.57 1.98 10.05
C ILE A 64 -9.83 1.33 8.89
N LEU A 65 -8.99 2.09 8.20
CA LEU A 65 -8.11 1.57 7.16
C LEU A 65 -6.68 1.52 7.69
N ILE A 66 -6.03 0.37 7.54
CA ILE A 66 -4.62 0.18 7.90
C ILE A 66 -3.86 -0.26 6.65
N GLY A 67 -2.79 0.44 6.31
CA GLY A 67 -1.97 0.10 5.14
C GLY A 67 -0.48 0.07 5.44
N VAL A 68 0.20 -0.95 4.92
CA VAL A 68 1.65 -1.10 5.03
C VAL A 68 2.31 -0.61 3.75
N SER A 69 3.34 0.24 3.85
CA SER A 69 4.16 0.63 2.69
C SER A 69 3.30 1.21 1.54
N PHE A 70 3.33 0.64 0.35
CA PHE A 70 2.46 1.03 -0.78
C PHE A 70 0.97 0.88 -0.45
N GLY A 71 0.61 -0.11 0.38
CA GLY A 71 -0.75 -0.22 0.92
C GLY A 71 -1.16 1.01 1.74
N GLY A 72 -0.20 1.64 2.44
CA GLY A 72 -0.42 2.90 3.16
C GLY A 72 -0.74 4.08 2.24
N ILE A 73 -0.12 4.14 1.07
CA ILE A 73 -0.48 5.12 0.01
C ILE A 73 -1.88 4.80 -0.51
N LEU A 74 -2.17 3.53 -0.78
CA LEU A 74 -3.44 3.12 -1.36
C LEU A 74 -4.62 3.40 -0.41
N VAL A 75 -4.52 3.11 0.88
CA VAL A 75 -5.62 3.39 1.82
C VAL A 75 -5.91 4.88 1.97
N GLN A 76 -4.91 5.74 1.78
CA GLN A 76 -5.12 7.19 1.70
C GLN A 76 -5.87 7.59 0.42
N GLU A 77 -5.62 6.92 -0.70
CA GLU A 77 -6.40 7.16 -1.93
C GLU A 77 -7.83 6.61 -1.82
N ILE A 78 -8.00 5.43 -1.20
CA ILE A 78 -9.33 4.83 -0.93
C ILE A 78 -10.18 5.75 -0.05
N SER A 79 -9.61 6.37 0.97
CA SER A 79 -10.33 7.26 1.89
C SER A 79 -10.92 8.51 1.23
N LYS A 80 -10.52 8.81 -0.01
CA LYS A 80 -11.11 9.89 -0.81
C LYS A 80 -12.45 9.47 -1.44
N HIS A 81 -12.80 8.19 -1.39
CA HIS A 81 -14.01 7.62 -1.99
C HIS A 81 -14.99 7.07 -0.95
N VAL A 82 -14.52 6.75 0.27
CA VAL A 82 -15.35 6.27 1.38
C VAL A 82 -15.07 7.08 2.63
N LYS A 83 -16.11 7.32 3.43
CA LYS A 83 -15.95 7.98 4.73
C LYS A 83 -15.31 7.00 5.70
N VAL A 84 -14.19 7.36 6.31
CA VAL A 84 -13.43 6.51 7.23
C VAL A 84 -13.32 7.16 8.60
N LYS A 85 -13.29 6.33 9.64
CA LYS A 85 -13.08 6.77 11.02
C LYS A 85 -11.63 7.16 11.27
N LYS A 86 -10.68 6.39 10.72
CA LYS A 86 -9.24 6.57 10.91
C LYS A 86 -8.45 5.88 9.80
N ILE A 87 -7.28 6.43 9.49
CA ILE A 87 -6.29 5.83 8.61
C ILE A 87 -5.01 5.63 9.42
N ILE A 88 -4.48 4.41 9.39
CA ILE A 88 -3.19 4.06 10.02
C ILE A 88 -2.25 3.60 8.92
N ILE A 89 -1.11 4.24 8.83
CA ILE A 89 -0.07 3.85 7.86
C ILE A 89 1.16 3.33 8.59
N ILE A 90 1.67 2.19 8.13
CA ILE A 90 2.83 1.51 8.72
C ILE A 90 3.96 1.49 7.70
N SER A 91 5.13 2.00 8.05
CA SER A 91 6.28 2.06 7.14
C SER A 91 5.91 2.64 5.76
N SER A 92 5.15 3.74 5.76
CA SER A 92 4.64 4.42 4.59
C SER A 92 4.84 5.94 4.70
N VAL A 93 4.33 6.69 3.74
CA VAL A 93 4.46 8.14 3.66
C VAL A 93 3.08 8.80 3.61
N LYS A 94 2.95 9.98 4.25
CA LYS A 94 1.72 10.78 4.24
C LYS A 94 1.61 11.67 3.01
N SER A 95 2.74 11.99 2.42
CA SER A 95 2.80 12.89 1.26
C SER A 95 3.99 12.56 0.36
N ARG A 96 3.96 13.07 -0.87
CA ARG A 96 5.03 12.87 -1.84
C ARG A 96 6.38 13.47 -1.41
N VAL A 97 6.38 14.44 -0.50
CA VAL A 97 7.63 15.08 -0.04
C VAL A 97 8.43 14.18 0.89
N GLU A 98 7.78 13.18 1.48
CA GLU A 98 8.40 12.16 2.34
C GLU A 98 8.98 10.98 1.53
N LEU A 99 8.72 10.92 0.22
CA LEU A 99 9.31 9.88 -0.64
C LEU A 99 10.84 10.00 -0.64
N SER A 100 11.51 8.86 -0.69
CA SER A 100 12.97 8.78 -0.71
C SER A 100 13.59 9.61 -1.85
N LEU A 101 14.82 10.04 -1.68
CA LEU A 101 15.55 10.80 -2.71
C LEU A 101 15.64 10.01 -4.02
N SER A 102 15.80 8.67 -3.96
CA SER A 102 15.84 7.80 -5.13
C SER A 102 14.50 7.85 -5.92
N MET A 103 13.37 7.84 -5.22
CA MET A 103 12.04 7.97 -5.82
C MET A 103 11.82 9.33 -6.46
N ARG A 104 12.25 10.38 -5.78
CA ARG A 104 12.16 11.75 -6.30
C ARG A 104 13.04 11.95 -7.53
N PHE A 105 14.24 11.38 -7.52
CA PHE A 105 15.14 11.36 -8.67
C PHE A 105 14.57 10.54 -9.83
N ALA A 106 14.05 9.35 -9.56
CA ALA A 106 13.40 8.51 -10.54
C ALA A 106 12.22 9.20 -11.25
N LYS A 107 11.44 9.99 -10.51
CA LYS A 107 10.37 10.82 -11.09
C LYS A 107 10.93 11.85 -12.08
N LYS A 108 12.06 12.46 -11.76
CA LYS A 108 12.68 13.53 -12.57
C LYS A 108 13.30 13.00 -13.87
N THR A 109 13.88 11.81 -13.81
CA THR A 109 14.64 11.17 -14.89
C THR A 109 13.87 10.11 -15.68
N GLY A 110 12.77 9.60 -15.14
CA GLY A 110 12.06 8.48 -15.75
C GLY A 110 12.77 7.12 -15.64
N ILE A 111 13.91 7.04 -14.92
CA ILE A 111 14.74 5.83 -14.87
C ILE A 111 13.99 4.59 -14.34
N HIS A 112 12.92 4.78 -13.57
CA HIS A 112 12.08 3.69 -13.08
C HIS A 112 11.38 2.89 -14.20
N HIS A 113 11.25 3.46 -15.39
CA HIS A 113 10.74 2.74 -16.57
C HIS A 113 11.75 1.76 -17.14
N LEU A 114 13.05 1.94 -16.83
CA LEU A 114 14.14 1.10 -17.30
C LEU A 114 14.50 -0.03 -16.31
N LEU A 115 13.80 -0.13 -15.19
CA LEU A 115 14.04 -1.20 -14.23
C LEU A 115 13.75 -2.55 -14.89
N PRO A 116 14.70 -3.50 -14.90
CA PRO A 116 14.53 -4.81 -15.47
C PRO A 116 13.65 -5.66 -14.53
N LEU A 117 12.32 -5.49 -14.63
CA LEU A 117 11.36 -6.19 -13.77
C LEU A 117 11.05 -7.61 -14.24
N ASN A 118 11.76 -8.11 -15.27
CA ASN A 118 11.62 -9.47 -15.75
C ASN A 118 12.34 -10.51 -14.86
N LEU A 119 13.15 -10.05 -13.92
CA LEU A 119 13.91 -10.89 -12.99
C LEU A 119 13.29 -10.76 -11.61
N ILE A 120 12.43 -11.68 -11.28
CA ILE A 120 11.74 -11.81 -9.98
C ILE A 120 12.72 -11.87 -8.80
N ASP A 121 13.98 -12.25 -9.05
CA ASP A 121 15.06 -12.25 -8.06
C ASP A 121 15.50 -10.84 -7.62
N ASP A 122 15.09 -9.79 -8.35
CA ASP A 122 15.44 -8.41 -8.06
C ASP A 122 14.45 -7.66 -7.17
N LEU A 123 13.48 -8.36 -6.57
CA LEU A 123 12.53 -7.72 -5.66
C LEU A 123 13.23 -7.03 -4.47
N GLU A 124 14.37 -7.57 -4.03
CA GLU A 124 15.22 -6.89 -3.05
C GLU A 124 15.69 -5.52 -3.57
N LYS A 125 16.15 -5.44 -4.81
CA LYS A 125 16.57 -4.18 -5.44
C LYS A 125 15.40 -3.20 -5.56
N ILE A 126 14.19 -3.72 -5.88
CA ILE A 126 12.97 -2.91 -5.93
C ILE A 126 12.65 -2.35 -4.54
N LEU A 127 12.67 -3.19 -3.51
CA LEU A 127 12.42 -2.76 -2.14
C LEU A 127 13.46 -1.74 -1.66
N LEU A 128 14.73 -1.97 -1.96
CA LEU A 128 15.82 -1.03 -1.66
C LEU A 128 15.66 0.29 -2.43
N PHE A 129 15.22 0.22 -3.68
CA PHE A 129 14.93 1.41 -4.49
C PHE A 129 13.76 2.22 -3.91
N VAL A 130 12.68 1.54 -3.51
CA VAL A 130 11.47 2.18 -2.96
C VAL A 130 11.73 2.79 -1.59
N PHE A 131 12.42 2.05 -0.70
CA PHE A 131 12.54 2.40 0.72
C PHE A 131 13.94 2.86 1.11
N GLY A 132 14.90 2.76 0.20
CA GLY A 132 16.30 3.07 0.48
C GLY A 132 17.02 1.97 1.28
N PRO A 133 18.34 2.16 1.52
CA PRO A 133 19.20 1.12 2.11
C PRO A 133 18.87 0.78 3.57
N SER A 134 18.16 1.65 4.27
CA SER A 134 17.79 1.46 5.69
C SER A 134 16.94 0.23 5.97
N ILE A 135 16.25 -0.32 4.94
CA ILE A 135 15.42 -1.52 5.10
C ILE A 135 16.14 -2.82 4.79
N LYS A 136 17.42 -2.79 4.41
CA LYS A 136 18.17 -4.00 3.99
C LYS A 136 18.02 -5.16 4.98
N ALA A 137 18.12 -4.90 6.27
CA ALA A 137 17.94 -5.89 7.32
C ALA A 137 16.51 -6.49 7.38
N ARG A 138 15.50 -5.76 6.91
CA ARG A 138 14.09 -6.17 6.94
C ARG A 138 13.64 -6.84 5.65
N VAL A 139 14.40 -6.74 4.58
CA VAL A 139 14.06 -7.30 3.27
C VAL A 139 13.86 -8.81 3.35
N ASN A 140 14.73 -9.53 4.07
CA ASN A 140 14.60 -10.99 4.22
C ASN A 140 13.31 -11.38 4.97
N ALA A 141 12.93 -10.64 6.00
CA ALA A 141 11.67 -10.86 6.70
C ALA A 141 10.46 -10.57 5.79
N TYR A 142 10.57 -9.57 4.92
CA TYR A 142 9.51 -9.21 3.97
C TYR A 142 9.35 -10.26 2.85
N LYS A 143 10.44 -10.87 2.39
CA LYS A 143 10.45 -11.88 1.31
C LYS A 143 9.46 -13.03 1.55
N LYS A 144 9.29 -13.49 2.79
CA LYS A 144 8.37 -14.58 3.11
C LYS A 144 6.90 -14.25 2.86
N TYR A 145 6.56 -12.98 2.80
CA TYR A 145 5.18 -12.51 2.60
C TYR A 145 4.84 -12.20 1.15
N LEU A 146 5.83 -12.27 0.25
CA LEU A 146 5.63 -11.94 -1.15
C LEU A 146 4.81 -13.01 -1.86
N SER A 147 3.69 -12.61 -2.42
CA SER A 147 2.77 -13.49 -3.13
C SER A 147 2.51 -13.04 -4.57
N GLU A 148 2.63 -11.72 -4.84
CA GLU A 148 2.39 -11.18 -6.15
C GLU A 148 3.73 -10.97 -6.87
N ARG A 149 3.88 -11.59 -8.04
CA ARG A 149 5.10 -11.57 -8.84
C ARG A 149 4.86 -11.16 -10.29
N ASP A 150 3.64 -10.70 -10.60
CA ASP A 150 3.32 -10.22 -11.94
C ASP A 150 4.18 -8.97 -12.26
N PRO A 151 5.05 -9.02 -13.29
CA PRO A 151 5.90 -7.89 -13.67
C PRO A 151 5.12 -6.64 -14.04
N GLU A 152 3.95 -6.78 -14.66
CA GLU A 152 3.09 -5.64 -15.03
C GLU A 152 2.54 -4.95 -13.79
N TYR A 153 2.08 -5.74 -12.79
CA TYR A 153 1.64 -5.19 -11.51
C TYR A 153 2.79 -4.47 -10.79
N LEU A 154 3.99 -5.07 -10.75
CA LEU A 154 5.16 -4.46 -10.10
C LEU A 154 5.55 -3.14 -10.78
N LYS A 155 5.60 -3.13 -12.11
CA LYS A 155 5.87 -1.94 -12.92
C LYS A 155 4.82 -0.84 -12.67
N TRP A 156 3.55 -1.23 -12.69
CA TRP A 156 2.46 -0.33 -12.38
C TRP A 156 2.62 0.25 -10.96
N SER A 157 2.85 -0.58 -9.96
CA SER A 157 2.99 -0.17 -8.55
C SER A 157 4.11 0.86 -8.36
N ILE A 158 5.30 0.59 -8.91
CA ILE A 158 6.45 1.51 -8.84
C ILE A 158 6.10 2.84 -9.52
N ASN A 159 5.50 2.78 -10.70
CA ASN A 159 5.09 3.98 -11.42
C ASN A 159 4.07 4.81 -10.60
N GLN A 160 3.11 4.16 -9.92
CA GLN A 160 2.13 4.87 -9.08
C GLN A 160 2.81 5.53 -7.88
N ILE A 161 3.75 4.86 -7.20
CA ILE A 161 4.48 5.42 -6.06
C ILE A 161 5.30 6.64 -6.50
N VAL A 162 6.11 6.49 -7.55
CA VAL A 162 7.00 7.55 -8.07
C VAL A 162 6.22 8.78 -8.51
N ASN A 163 5.05 8.57 -9.12
CA ASN A 163 4.20 9.63 -9.66
C ASN A 163 3.13 10.12 -8.69
N TRP A 164 3.07 9.59 -7.47
CA TRP A 164 2.08 10.00 -6.50
C TRP A 164 2.13 11.50 -6.23
N LYS A 165 0.95 12.15 -6.17
CA LYS A 165 0.84 13.62 -6.20
C LYS A 165 0.39 14.24 -4.88
N GLN A 166 0.02 13.45 -3.88
CA GLN A 166 -0.51 13.99 -2.62
C GLN A 166 0.53 14.89 -1.92
N ILE A 167 0.14 16.12 -1.61
CA ILE A 167 0.95 17.10 -0.86
C ILE A 167 0.33 17.28 0.53
N LYS A 168 -1.00 17.49 0.58
CA LYS A 168 -1.76 17.64 1.81
C LYS A 168 -2.38 16.31 2.17
N TYR A 169 -2.35 15.95 3.43
CA TYR A 169 -2.93 14.71 3.95
C TYR A 169 -4.03 15.00 4.97
N ASP A 170 -4.93 14.05 5.15
CA ASP A 170 -5.99 14.11 6.14
C ASP A 170 -5.40 14.08 7.56
N LYS A 171 -5.95 14.89 8.47
CA LYS A 171 -5.55 14.93 9.88
C LYS A 171 -5.82 13.61 10.62
N ASN A 172 -6.72 12.77 10.09
CA ASN A 172 -7.04 11.44 10.62
C ASN A 172 -5.98 10.38 10.30
N ILE A 173 -4.88 10.73 9.62
CA ILE A 173 -3.78 9.81 9.30
C ILE A 173 -2.77 9.79 10.47
N ILE A 174 -2.53 8.61 11.01
CA ILE A 174 -1.51 8.31 12.02
C ILE A 174 -0.38 7.52 11.39
#